data_06baa90e5419f835b28132a193bad604
#
_entry.id   06baa90e5419f835b28132a193bad604
#
_cell.length_a   1.000
_cell.length_b   1.000
_cell.length_c   1.000
_cell.angle_alpha   90.00
_cell.angle_beta   90.00
_cell.angle_gamma   90.00
#
_symmetry.space_group_name_H-M   'P 1'
#
loop_
_entity.id
_entity.type
_entity.pdbx_description
1 polymer ?
#
loop_
_entity_poly.entity_id
_entity_poly.type
_entity_poly.pdbx_seq_one_letter_code
_entity_poly.pdbx_strand_id
1 'polypeptide(L)'
;PQAIGGAILGALTQGGAILGGTATLFGSAGLYTAATYVIGYGVTTAVSALAINALSPKPSFDAVTGSQGRLVNAREAAAAHQYVYGEVRKGGTIVNMTTSGENNTFLHMIIALAGHEVNSIGDIYINDEVVTITSDLVSSGSFADKVKIVKYDGSQTTPNTDWPVETGIGNGIAYLYIRLEYDQDAFANGIPSFTAVVQGKKVYDPRDSGQSATDSSTWTYSPNSALCVADYIRADYGLADSGYSRIDDTMLQAAANVCDEDVTLSAGGTENRYECHGVLSAQNTPADNITQMLTSCAGTLFWGSGKWKIKAGTYSSPVKDFTLDDLRSDIALKTRTSARDNFNAVQGTFTDATADWITVDYPQIKSTGTFLFEDGGVENILDLSLPFTTSSTMAQRLAKQTLFRSREQMSLTAEFGMSAFEVQIGDIVRLTIDRYGFSSKEFEVVSWSR
;
A
#
# COMPACT_ATOMS: atom_id res chain seq x y z
N PRO A 1 7.64 20.36 -6.60
CA PRO A 1 6.36 19.78 -6.23
C PRO A 1 5.16 20.42 -6.97
N GLN A 2 5.15 21.75 -7.11
CA GLN A 2 4.05 22.46 -7.82
C GLN A 2 3.99 22.15 -9.33
N ALA A 3 5.09 21.81 -9.95
CA ALA A 3 5.14 21.59 -11.40
C ALA A 3 4.51 20.25 -11.83
N ILE A 4 4.54 19.23 -10.98
CA ILE A 4 4.00 17.90 -11.32
C ILE A 4 2.47 17.86 -11.08
N GLY A 5 2.00 18.47 -9.99
CA GLY A 5 0.56 18.61 -9.75
C GLY A 5 -0.14 19.47 -10.80
N GLY A 6 0.53 20.53 -11.26
CA GLY A 6 0.02 21.38 -12.34
C GLY A 6 -0.05 20.70 -13.71
N ALA A 7 0.87 19.78 -14.01
CA ALA A 7 0.86 19.05 -15.28
C ALA A 7 -0.27 18.01 -15.34
N ILE A 8 -0.60 17.38 -14.23
CA ILE A 8 -1.71 16.42 -14.14
C ILE A 8 -3.06 17.17 -14.17
N LEU A 9 -3.16 18.30 -13.48
CA LEU A 9 -4.37 19.11 -13.48
C LEU A 9 -4.58 19.85 -14.80
N GLY A 10 -3.52 20.28 -15.47
CA GLY A 10 -3.58 20.94 -16.79
C GLY A 10 -4.04 19.99 -17.92
N ALA A 11 -3.75 18.69 -17.80
CA ALA A 11 -4.26 17.67 -18.71
C ALA A 11 -5.76 17.38 -18.50
N LEU A 12 -6.28 17.67 -17.30
CA LEU A 12 -7.69 17.46 -16.95
C LEU A 12 -8.64 18.53 -17.53
N THR A 13 -8.12 19.70 -17.93
CA THR A 13 -8.97 20.85 -18.33
C THR A 13 -9.06 21.08 -19.84
N GLN A 14 -8.33 20.33 -20.67
CA GLN A 14 -8.34 20.52 -22.14
C GLN A 14 -8.97 19.34 -22.92
N GLY A 15 -9.93 18.63 -22.38
CA GLY A 15 -10.66 17.57 -23.07
C GLY A 15 -11.87 18.13 -23.81
N GLY A 16 -11.75 18.30 -25.12
CA GLY A 16 -12.89 18.58 -26.00
C GLY A 16 -13.84 17.38 -26.07
N ALA A 17 -15.12 17.65 -26.05
CA ALA A 17 -16.19 16.67 -26.06
C ALA A 17 -16.15 15.79 -27.32
N ILE A 18 -16.11 14.47 -27.15
CA ILE A 18 -16.48 13.50 -28.19
C ILE A 18 -17.70 12.73 -27.65
N LEU A 19 -18.78 12.80 -28.38
CA LEU A 19 -20.04 12.11 -28.14
C LEU A 19 -19.88 10.63 -28.56
N GLY A 20 -19.77 9.74 -27.58
CA GLY A 20 -19.74 8.30 -27.79
C GLY A 20 -19.02 7.64 -26.60
N GLY A 21 -19.77 7.08 -25.66
CA GLY A 21 -19.21 6.39 -24.51
C GLY A 21 -19.00 4.91 -24.82
N THR A 22 -17.77 4.41 -24.64
CA THR A 22 -17.47 2.97 -24.67
C THR A 22 -17.27 2.46 -23.24
N ALA A 23 -17.97 1.40 -22.86
CA ALA A 23 -17.75 0.70 -21.60
C ALA A 23 -17.04 -0.62 -21.87
N THR A 24 -16.00 -0.91 -21.10
CA THR A 24 -15.31 -2.19 -21.14
C THR A 24 -15.71 -2.99 -19.90
N LEU A 25 -16.24 -4.20 -20.12
CA LEU A 25 -16.80 -5.07 -19.10
C LEU A 25 -16.01 -6.38 -19.03
N PHE A 26 -15.76 -6.89 -17.83
CA PHE A 26 -15.07 -8.16 -17.61
C PHE A 26 -15.95 -9.14 -16.85
N GLY A 27 -15.77 -10.43 -17.12
CA GLY A 27 -16.58 -11.50 -16.52
C GLY A 27 -16.29 -11.72 -15.07
N SER A 28 -17.37 -11.99 -14.32
CA SER A 28 -17.34 -12.16 -12.87
C SER A 28 -16.61 -13.41 -12.42
N ALA A 29 -15.89 -13.22 -11.50
CA ALA A 29 -14.99 -13.89 -10.59
C ALA A 29 -13.53 -13.68 -10.94
N GLY A 30 -13.14 -12.55 -11.41
CA GLY A 30 -11.75 -12.24 -11.45
C GLY A 30 -11.34 -11.14 -12.38
N LEU A 31 -10.72 -10.23 -11.83
CA LEU A 31 -9.92 -9.25 -12.52
C LEU A 31 -8.71 -9.95 -13.14
N TYR A 32 -8.34 -9.51 -14.24
CA TYR A 32 -7.03 -9.41 -14.85
C TYR A 32 -6.88 -9.92 -16.24
N THR A 33 -6.31 -9.05 -16.85
CA THR A 33 -5.52 -8.74 -17.98
C THR A 33 -6.33 -8.51 -19.25
N ALA A 34 -6.52 -7.27 -19.55
CA ALA A 34 -6.30 -6.81 -20.91
C ALA A 34 -6.04 -5.33 -20.83
N ALA A 35 -4.82 -4.93 -20.97
CA ALA A 35 -4.53 -3.61 -21.46
C ALA A 35 -5.13 -3.53 -22.87
N THR A 36 -6.39 -3.21 -22.96
CA THR A 36 -7.00 -2.87 -24.24
C THR A 36 -6.77 -1.38 -24.42
N TYR A 37 -5.94 -1.06 -25.37
CA TYR A 37 -5.73 0.29 -25.84
C TYR A 37 -7.08 0.87 -26.26
N VAL A 38 -7.66 1.70 -25.40
CA VAL A 38 -8.64 2.67 -25.85
C VAL A 38 -7.84 3.91 -26.21
N ILE A 39 -7.68 4.14 -27.49
CA ILE A 39 -7.18 5.42 -27.99
C ILE A 39 -8.31 6.42 -27.79
N GLY A 40 -8.34 7.00 -26.62
CA GLY A 40 -9.23 8.08 -26.25
C GLY A 40 -8.49 8.97 -25.26
N TYR A 41 -8.13 10.11 -25.71
CA TYR A 41 -7.36 11.15 -25.05
C TYR A 41 -7.65 11.33 -23.56
N GLY A 42 -6.58 11.33 -22.75
CA GLY A 42 -6.55 12.01 -21.46
C GLY A 42 -6.48 11.06 -20.25
N VAL A 43 -6.65 11.61 -19.14
CA VAL A 43 -6.42 11.20 -17.75
C VAL A 43 -7.04 9.87 -17.30
N THR A 44 -8.09 9.41 -17.95
CA THR A 44 -8.72 8.10 -17.68
C THR A 44 -7.78 6.92 -17.93
N THR A 45 -6.81 7.05 -18.84
CA THR A 45 -5.82 6.01 -19.09
C THR A 45 -4.76 5.88 -18.00
N ALA A 46 -4.40 6.96 -17.32
CA ALA A 46 -3.41 6.93 -16.25
C ALA A 46 -3.98 6.30 -14.96
N VAL A 47 -5.23 6.58 -14.64
CA VAL A 47 -5.89 6.04 -13.43
C VAL A 47 -6.34 4.61 -13.62
N SER A 48 -6.83 4.26 -14.81
CA SER A 48 -7.07 2.86 -15.18
C SER A 48 -5.77 2.05 -15.21
N ALA A 49 -4.66 2.68 -15.60
CA ALA A 49 -3.33 2.07 -15.55
C ALA A 49 -2.83 1.86 -14.12
N LEU A 50 -3.18 2.72 -13.17
CA LEU A 50 -2.87 2.51 -11.75
C LEU A 50 -3.61 1.29 -11.18
N ALA A 51 -4.90 1.16 -11.47
CA ALA A 51 -5.69 0.02 -11.06
C ALA A 51 -5.22 -1.29 -11.72
N ILE A 52 -4.90 -1.26 -13.01
CA ILE A 52 -4.38 -2.42 -13.76
C ILE A 52 -2.96 -2.76 -13.31
N ASN A 53 -2.12 -1.76 -13.04
CA ASN A 53 -0.74 -1.98 -12.60
C ASN A 53 -0.62 -2.50 -11.15
N ALA A 54 -1.56 -2.16 -10.27
CA ALA A 54 -1.57 -2.72 -8.91
C ALA A 54 -1.75 -4.24 -8.91
N LEU A 55 -2.19 -4.80 -10.02
CA LEU A 55 -2.62 -6.17 -10.14
C LEU A 55 -2.03 -6.89 -11.37
N SER A 56 -1.26 -6.17 -12.19
CA SER A 56 -0.46 -6.80 -13.25
C SER A 56 0.89 -7.21 -12.68
N PRO A 57 1.35 -8.44 -12.91
CA PRO A 57 2.70 -8.81 -12.56
C PRO A 57 3.68 -7.97 -13.36
N LYS A 58 4.29 -6.98 -12.70
CA LYS A 58 5.47 -6.34 -13.26
C LYS A 58 6.68 -7.21 -12.95
N PRO A 59 7.63 -7.34 -13.90
CA PRO A 59 8.90 -7.95 -13.60
C PRO A 59 9.52 -7.20 -12.41
N SER A 60 9.93 -7.96 -11.42
CA SER A 60 10.68 -7.63 -10.22
C SER A 60 11.09 -6.15 -10.09
N PHE A 61 10.41 -5.40 -9.24
CA PHE A 61 11.10 -4.29 -8.56
C PHE A 61 12.29 -4.92 -7.84
N ASP A 62 13.47 -4.41 -8.11
CA ASP A 62 14.68 -4.85 -7.43
C ASP A 62 14.42 -4.98 -5.94
N ALA A 63 14.57 -6.18 -5.43
CA ALA A 63 14.41 -6.53 -4.02
C ALA A 63 15.41 -5.79 -3.08
N VAL A 64 16.15 -4.84 -3.60
CA VAL A 64 17.07 -3.98 -2.85
C VAL A 64 16.33 -3.05 -1.87
N THR A 65 15.04 -2.79 -2.08
CA THR A 65 14.15 -2.17 -1.06
C THR A 65 13.46 -3.20 -0.17
N GLY A 66 13.87 -4.45 -0.21
CA GLY A 66 13.41 -5.50 0.69
C GLY A 66 13.66 -5.15 2.17
N SER A 67 13.02 -5.88 3.06
CA SER A 67 13.12 -5.69 4.52
C SER A 67 14.54 -5.52 5.03
N GLN A 68 15.55 -6.15 4.43
CA GLN A 68 16.96 -6.01 4.80
C GLN A 68 17.47 -4.58 4.66
N GLY A 69 17.08 -3.84 3.60
CA GLY A 69 17.44 -2.42 3.46
C GLY A 69 16.75 -1.52 4.50
N ARG A 70 15.62 -1.95 5.05
CA ARG A 70 14.92 -1.23 6.12
C ARG A 70 15.52 -1.46 7.52
N LEU A 71 16.25 -2.55 7.71
CA LEU A 71 16.80 -2.95 9.02
C LEU A 71 18.23 -2.45 9.27
N VAL A 72 18.77 -1.57 8.44
CA VAL A 72 20.09 -0.99 8.59
C VAL A 72 20.03 0.51 8.83
N ASN A 73 21.07 1.05 9.48
CA ASN A 73 21.22 2.49 9.62
C ASN A 73 21.99 3.05 8.42
N ALA A 74 21.31 3.87 7.62
CA ALA A 74 21.95 4.53 6.49
C ALA A 74 22.71 5.79 6.94
N ARG A 75 23.83 6.08 6.26
CA ARG A 75 24.57 7.35 6.37
C ARG A 75 24.55 8.01 5.01
N GLU A 76 23.52 8.83 4.78
CA GLU A 76 23.37 9.56 3.53
C GLU A 76 23.12 11.05 3.81
N ALA A 77 23.91 11.91 3.18
CA ALA A 77 23.78 13.36 3.37
C ALA A 77 22.48 13.94 2.79
N ALA A 78 21.81 13.22 1.88
CA ALA A 78 20.58 13.61 1.20
C ALA A 78 19.59 12.43 1.13
N ALA A 79 19.39 11.75 2.26
CA ALA A 79 18.40 10.67 2.33
C ALA A 79 17.00 11.19 2.07
N ALA A 80 16.23 10.45 1.28
CA ALA A 80 14.84 10.77 1.05
C ALA A 80 14.00 10.57 2.32
N HIS A 81 13.00 11.43 2.50
CA HIS A 81 12.04 11.25 3.57
C HIS A 81 11.30 9.93 3.42
N GLN A 82 11.11 9.25 4.52
CA GLN A 82 10.37 8.00 4.61
C GLN A 82 9.10 8.21 5.41
N TYR A 83 8.00 7.60 4.95
CA TYR A 83 6.69 7.68 5.57
C TYR A 83 6.24 6.28 5.94
N VAL A 84 5.78 6.10 7.18
CA VAL A 84 5.40 4.81 7.75
C VAL A 84 3.90 4.73 7.88
N TYR A 85 3.30 3.66 7.34
CA TYR A 85 1.91 3.30 7.55
C TYR A 85 1.83 1.92 8.21
N GLY A 86 0.85 1.75 9.11
CA GLY A 86 0.75 0.54 9.91
C GLY A 86 1.95 0.38 10.83
N GLU A 87 2.29 -0.84 11.19
CA GLU A 87 3.39 -1.17 12.09
C GLU A 87 4.53 -1.85 11.33
N VAL A 88 5.75 -1.36 11.49
CA VAL A 88 6.94 -1.93 10.84
C VAL A 88 8.15 -1.83 11.76
N ARG A 89 9.03 -2.83 11.71
CA ARG A 89 10.39 -2.70 12.22
C ARG A 89 11.28 -2.06 11.16
N LYS A 90 12.01 -1.03 11.53
CA LYS A 90 12.93 -0.35 10.63
C LYS A 90 14.12 0.25 11.35
N GLY A 91 15.24 0.36 10.64
CA GLY A 91 16.33 1.26 10.95
C GLY A 91 16.02 2.67 10.47
N GLY A 92 16.94 3.57 10.61
CA GLY A 92 16.78 4.96 10.21
C GLY A 92 18.03 5.53 9.59
N THR A 93 17.94 6.80 9.19
CA THR A 93 19.08 7.55 8.69
C THR A 93 19.77 8.26 9.84
N ILE A 94 21.07 8.05 9.97
CA ILE A 94 21.90 8.80 10.92
C ILE A 94 22.05 10.23 10.36
N VAL A 95 21.33 11.17 10.96
CA VAL A 95 21.31 12.57 10.50
C VAL A 95 22.35 13.42 11.18
N ASN A 96 22.73 13.05 12.39
CA ASN A 96 23.77 13.76 13.12
C ASN A 96 24.54 12.82 14.06
N MET A 97 25.83 13.13 14.26
CA MET A 97 26.73 12.40 15.14
C MET A 97 27.75 13.36 15.72
N THR A 98 27.98 13.31 17.03
CA THR A 98 28.97 14.12 17.72
C THR A 98 29.49 13.38 18.95
N THR A 99 30.60 13.85 19.53
CA THR A 99 31.18 13.28 20.75
C THR A 99 31.18 14.30 21.88
N SER A 100 31.20 13.83 23.12
CA SER A 100 31.34 14.65 24.32
C SER A 100 32.04 13.89 25.45
N GLY A 101 32.22 14.57 26.56
CA GLY A 101 32.91 14.02 27.73
C GLY A 101 34.45 14.12 27.64
N GLU A 102 35.12 13.82 28.73
CA GLU A 102 36.56 13.77 28.78
C GLU A 102 37.05 12.63 27.85
N ASN A 103 38.04 12.92 27.00
CA ASN A 103 38.56 11.98 26.00
C ASN A 103 37.50 11.41 25.01
N ASN A 104 36.40 12.15 24.75
CA ASN A 104 35.29 11.70 23.88
C ASN A 104 34.62 10.41 24.39
N THR A 105 34.43 10.29 25.68
CA THR A 105 33.82 9.12 26.31
C THR A 105 32.41 8.79 25.78
N PHE A 106 31.67 9.81 25.33
CA PHE A 106 30.32 9.63 24.83
C PHE A 106 30.24 9.92 23.33
N LEU A 107 29.59 9.01 22.60
CA LEU A 107 29.16 9.20 21.23
C LEU A 107 27.66 9.44 21.21
N HIS A 108 27.23 10.54 20.62
CA HIS A 108 25.83 10.91 20.47
C HIS A 108 25.41 10.76 19.00
N MET A 109 24.23 10.19 18.76
CA MET A 109 23.66 10.01 17.43
C MET A 109 22.19 10.38 17.43
N ILE A 110 21.73 10.95 16.32
CA ILE A 110 20.32 11.13 15.99
C ILE A 110 20.02 10.25 14.78
N ILE A 111 19.07 9.33 14.93
CA ILE A 111 18.63 8.41 13.88
C ILE A 111 17.18 8.75 13.54
N ALA A 112 16.96 9.36 12.37
CA ALA A 112 15.63 9.68 11.88
C ALA A 112 14.91 8.40 11.43
N LEU A 113 13.71 8.14 11.98
CA LEU A 113 12.88 6.99 11.66
C LEU A 113 11.83 7.33 10.61
N ALA A 114 11.12 8.45 10.75
CA ALA A 114 10.07 8.84 9.83
C ALA A 114 10.05 10.37 9.63
N GLY A 115 9.71 10.81 8.43
CA GLY A 115 9.53 12.23 8.08
C GLY A 115 8.14 12.77 8.45
N HIS A 116 7.53 12.23 9.49
CA HIS A 116 6.24 12.66 10.04
C HIS A 116 6.10 12.21 11.50
N GLU A 117 5.12 12.77 12.21
CA GLU A 117 4.70 12.27 13.53
C GLU A 117 4.18 10.84 13.40
N VAL A 118 4.64 9.94 14.29
CA VAL A 118 4.20 8.55 14.37
C VAL A 118 3.34 8.32 15.61
N ASN A 119 2.52 7.28 15.59
CA ASN A 119 1.67 6.96 16.74
C ASN A 119 2.49 6.54 17.97
N SER A 120 3.48 5.67 17.75
CA SER A 120 4.39 5.25 18.82
C SER A 120 5.67 4.62 18.27
N ILE A 121 6.71 4.60 19.11
CA ILE A 121 7.94 3.85 18.88
C ILE A 121 7.99 2.75 19.95
N GLY A 122 7.81 1.50 19.55
CA GLY A 122 7.75 0.32 20.40
C GLY A 122 9.13 -0.23 20.75
N ASP A 123 9.33 -1.54 20.51
CA ASP A 123 10.55 -2.24 20.83
C ASP A 123 11.75 -1.73 20.03
N ILE A 124 12.89 -1.64 20.72
CA ILE A 124 14.17 -1.28 20.14
C ILE A 124 15.05 -2.51 20.07
N TYR A 125 15.74 -2.65 18.96
CA TYR A 125 16.70 -3.71 18.71
C TYR A 125 18.10 -3.12 18.55
N ILE A 126 19.07 -3.74 19.16
CA ILE A 126 20.50 -3.47 18.98
C ILE A 126 21.13 -4.74 18.40
N ASN A 127 21.71 -4.67 17.19
CA ASN A 127 22.24 -5.83 16.45
C ASN A 127 21.23 -6.98 16.38
N ASP A 128 19.96 -6.65 16.05
CA ASP A 128 18.82 -7.56 15.93
C ASP A 128 18.35 -8.24 17.24
N GLU A 129 18.89 -7.87 18.39
CA GLU A 129 18.42 -8.30 19.69
C GLU A 129 17.53 -7.23 20.35
N VAL A 130 16.35 -7.62 20.81
CA VAL A 130 15.45 -6.74 21.58
C VAL A 130 16.11 -6.34 22.89
N VAL A 131 16.12 -5.04 23.18
CA VAL A 131 16.67 -4.52 24.43
C VAL A 131 15.59 -3.95 25.34
N THR A 132 15.75 -4.18 26.64
CA THR A 132 14.90 -3.55 27.65
C THR A 132 15.47 -2.19 28.03
N ILE A 133 14.63 -1.15 28.00
CA ILE A 133 15.00 0.22 28.35
C ILE A 133 14.30 0.60 29.66
N THR A 134 15.06 1.06 30.61
CA THR A 134 14.57 1.55 31.91
C THR A 134 15.15 2.94 32.15
N SER A 135 14.29 3.95 32.32
CA SER A 135 14.72 5.37 32.49
C SER A 135 15.73 5.80 31.40
N ASP A 136 15.40 5.52 30.16
CA ASP A 136 16.18 5.81 28.95
C ASP A 136 17.50 5.02 28.80
N LEU A 137 17.89 4.21 29.77
CA LEU A 137 19.08 3.36 29.69
C LEU A 137 18.70 1.91 29.30
N VAL A 138 19.51 1.30 28.46
CA VAL A 138 19.45 -0.14 28.24
C VAL A 138 19.81 -0.85 29.52
N SER A 139 18.89 -1.70 30.00
CA SER A 139 19.02 -2.38 31.30
C SER A 139 19.33 -3.86 31.19
N SER A 140 19.53 -4.38 29.97
CA SER A 140 19.77 -5.82 29.73
C SER A 140 20.82 -6.05 28.65
N GLY A 141 21.45 -7.23 28.70
CA GLY A 141 22.42 -7.67 27.69
C GLY A 141 23.79 -7.00 27.80
N SER A 142 24.60 -7.15 26.75
CA SER A 142 25.97 -6.62 26.67
C SER A 142 26.06 -5.09 26.67
N PHE A 143 24.96 -4.41 26.37
CA PHE A 143 24.85 -2.96 26.28
C PHE A 143 24.25 -2.31 27.54
N ALA A 144 24.02 -3.09 28.59
CA ALA A 144 23.43 -2.59 29.84
C ALA A 144 24.24 -1.43 30.41
N ASP A 145 23.55 -0.35 30.81
CA ASP A 145 24.08 0.90 31.33
C ASP A 145 25.08 1.66 30.43
N LYS A 146 25.36 1.14 29.22
CA LYS A 146 26.27 1.75 28.25
C LYS A 146 25.56 2.52 27.12
N VAL A 147 24.28 2.26 26.94
CA VAL A 147 23.49 2.87 25.85
C VAL A 147 22.27 3.58 26.42
N LYS A 148 22.19 4.90 26.21
CA LYS A 148 20.98 5.69 26.46
C LYS A 148 20.21 5.85 25.17
N ILE A 149 18.89 5.61 25.20
CA ILE A 149 17.98 5.75 24.05
C ILE A 149 16.76 6.55 24.47
N VAL A 150 16.54 7.68 23.81
CA VAL A 150 15.32 8.49 23.99
C VAL A 150 14.52 8.48 22.68
N LYS A 151 13.23 8.20 22.80
CA LYS A 151 12.30 8.10 21.69
C LYS A 151 11.58 9.42 21.47
N TYR A 152 11.61 9.95 20.26
CA TYR A 152 10.89 11.16 19.84
C TYR A 152 9.94 10.79 18.70
N ASP A 153 8.65 10.89 18.93
CA ASP A 153 7.60 10.46 18.00
C ASP A 153 7.25 11.47 16.92
N GLY A 154 7.83 12.67 16.95
CA GLY A 154 7.54 13.75 15.99
C GLY A 154 6.66 14.86 16.58
N SER A 155 6.03 14.66 17.73
CA SER A 155 5.17 15.65 18.40
C SER A 155 5.94 16.65 19.26
N GLN A 156 7.25 16.47 19.44
CA GLN A 156 8.07 17.29 20.32
C GLN A 156 8.05 18.77 19.94
N THR A 157 7.91 19.63 20.97
CA THR A 157 7.89 21.09 20.84
C THR A 157 9.12 21.76 21.44
N THR A 158 9.98 20.98 22.10
CA THR A 158 11.21 21.46 22.75
C THR A 158 12.42 20.70 22.20
N PRO A 159 13.61 21.34 22.12
CA PRO A 159 14.82 20.68 21.71
C PRO A 159 15.21 19.53 22.65
N ASN A 160 15.94 18.56 22.10
CA ASN A 160 16.56 17.52 22.91
C ASN A 160 17.68 18.11 23.79
N THR A 161 17.50 18.10 25.10
CA THR A 161 18.46 18.65 26.07
C THR A 161 19.67 17.75 26.33
N ASP A 162 19.61 16.48 25.93
CA ASP A 162 20.73 15.54 26.05
C ASP A 162 21.76 15.70 24.92
N TRP A 163 21.41 16.43 23.87
CA TRP A 163 22.32 16.71 22.78
C TRP A 163 23.37 17.75 23.20
N PRO A 164 24.66 17.49 23.05
CA PRO A 164 25.72 18.35 23.61
C PRO A 164 25.90 19.69 22.89
N VAL A 165 25.26 19.89 21.75
CA VAL A 165 25.31 21.11 20.94
C VAL A 165 23.88 21.59 20.70
N GLU A 166 23.68 22.91 20.55
CA GLU A 166 22.36 23.43 20.18
C GLU A 166 21.85 22.75 18.91
N THR A 167 20.66 22.21 18.96
CA THR A 167 20.01 21.51 17.83
C THR A 167 18.59 22.01 17.64
N GLY A 168 18.02 21.74 16.46
CA GLY A 168 16.62 21.99 16.19
C GLY A 168 15.69 21.11 17.03
N ILE A 169 14.42 21.48 17.08
CA ILE A 169 13.38 20.74 17.82
C ILE A 169 13.10 19.38 17.20
N GLY A 170 13.21 19.28 15.86
CA GLY A 170 12.85 18.06 15.12
C GLY A 170 11.34 17.79 15.09
N ASN A 171 10.51 18.85 15.29
CA ASN A 171 9.05 18.73 15.18
C ASN A 171 8.65 18.18 13.82
N GLY A 172 7.69 17.25 13.79
CA GLY A 172 7.25 16.57 12.58
C GLY A 172 8.21 15.49 12.07
N ILE A 173 9.24 15.11 12.87
CA ILE A 173 10.17 14.02 12.53
C ILE A 173 10.25 13.07 13.70
N ALA A 174 9.95 11.80 13.47
CA ALA A 174 10.16 10.76 14.46
C ALA A 174 11.63 10.28 14.42
N TYR A 175 12.31 10.28 15.56
CA TYR A 175 13.71 9.90 15.64
C TYR A 175 14.08 9.24 16.97
N LEU A 176 15.21 8.56 16.98
CA LEU A 176 15.89 8.10 18.17
C LEU A 176 17.08 9.01 18.46
N TYR A 177 17.18 9.48 19.70
CA TYR A 177 18.44 9.98 20.22
C TYR A 177 19.13 8.83 20.95
N ILE A 178 20.41 8.60 20.60
CA ILE A 178 21.23 7.53 21.13
C ILE A 178 22.53 8.11 21.66
N ARG A 179 22.90 7.74 22.90
CA ARG A 179 24.20 8.02 23.48
C ARG A 179 24.89 6.72 23.84
N LEU A 180 26.07 6.51 23.29
CA LEU A 180 26.94 5.37 23.63
C LEU A 180 28.03 5.85 24.57
N GLU A 181 28.23 5.18 25.68
CA GLU A 181 29.37 5.34 26.54
C GLU A 181 30.48 4.38 26.12
N TYR A 182 31.68 4.89 25.84
CA TYR A 182 32.79 4.07 25.35
C TYR A 182 33.07 2.91 26.29
N ASP A 183 33.00 1.70 25.76
CA ASP A 183 33.35 0.45 26.41
C ASP A 183 33.93 -0.51 25.39
N GLN A 184 35.15 -0.99 25.61
CA GLN A 184 35.85 -1.80 24.61
C GLN A 184 35.21 -3.17 24.42
N ASP A 185 34.63 -3.73 25.48
CA ASP A 185 34.01 -5.06 25.44
C ASP A 185 32.61 -4.99 24.79
N ALA A 186 31.81 -4.00 25.16
CA ALA A 186 30.47 -3.80 24.61
C ALA A 186 30.49 -3.41 23.11
N PHE A 187 31.48 -2.65 22.68
CA PHE A 187 31.59 -2.15 21.30
C PHE A 187 32.80 -2.72 20.55
N ALA A 188 33.21 -3.95 20.86
CA ALA A 188 34.34 -4.62 20.19
C ALA A 188 34.19 -4.69 18.66
N ASN A 189 32.96 -4.75 18.15
CA ASN A 189 32.65 -4.80 16.73
C ASN A 189 32.29 -3.41 16.12
N GLY A 190 32.50 -2.33 16.87
CA GLY A 190 32.18 -0.96 16.44
C GLY A 190 30.77 -0.50 16.84
N ILE A 191 30.24 0.51 16.16
CA ILE A 191 28.92 1.07 16.43
C ILE A 191 27.85 0.05 16.01
N PRO A 192 26.96 -0.39 16.95
CA PRO A 192 25.91 -1.35 16.61
C PRO A 192 24.83 -0.75 15.72
N SER A 193 24.06 -1.60 15.06
CA SER A 193 22.88 -1.19 14.33
C SER A 193 21.70 -1.01 15.29
N PHE A 194 20.86 0.00 15.03
CA PHE A 194 19.66 0.30 15.81
C PHE A 194 18.43 0.22 14.92
N THR A 195 17.46 -0.59 15.32
CA THR A 195 16.17 -0.65 14.65
C THR A 195 15.06 -0.53 15.68
N ALA A 196 13.90 -0.04 15.27
CA ALA A 196 12.74 0.14 16.11
C ALA A 196 11.48 -0.38 15.43
N VAL A 197 10.56 -0.92 16.21
CA VAL A 197 9.18 -1.15 15.77
C VAL A 197 8.44 0.18 15.88
N VAL A 198 7.91 0.64 14.75
CA VAL A 198 7.25 1.95 14.63
C VAL A 198 5.82 1.73 14.20
N GLN A 199 4.88 2.19 15.01
CA GLN A 199 3.49 2.38 14.59
C GLN A 199 3.39 3.72 13.87
N GLY A 200 3.11 3.67 12.58
CA GLY A 200 3.19 4.80 11.68
C GLY A 200 2.14 5.87 11.92
N LYS A 201 1.66 6.43 10.83
CA LYS A 201 0.83 7.62 10.84
C LYS A 201 -0.57 7.35 11.41
N LYS A 202 -1.12 8.32 12.17
CA LYS A 202 -2.53 8.41 12.48
C LYS A 202 -3.28 8.88 11.23
N VAL A 203 -4.43 8.30 10.95
CA VAL A 203 -5.20 8.55 9.73
C VAL A 203 -6.65 8.90 10.05
N TYR A 204 -7.28 9.67 9.15
CA TYR A 204 -8.69 10.02 9.28
C TYR A 204 -9.60 8.86 8.89
N ASP A 205 -10.51 8.50 9.78
CA ASP A 205 -11.58 7.54 9.51
C ASP A 205 -12.94 8.25 9.42
N PRO A 206 -13.58 8.33 8.24
CA PRO A 206 -14.87 8.97 8.08
C PRO A 206 -16.03 8.22 8.73
N ARG A 207 -15.80 7.03 9.29
CA ARG A 207 -16.79 6.24 10.04
C ARG A 207 -16.86 6.66 11.50
N ASP A 208 -15.78 7.26 12.02
CA ASP A 208 -15.68 7.72 13.40
C ASP A 208 -16.20 9.17 13.52
N SER A 209 -17.37 9.33 14.11
CA SER A 209 -17.98 10.65 14.31
C SER A 209 -17.20 11.56 15.28
N GLY A 210 -16.25 11.02 16.02
CA GLY A 210 -15.34 11.78 16.90
C GLY A 210 -14.18 12.43 16.16
N GLN A 211 -13.92 12.03 14.92
CA GLN A 211 -12.84 12.55 14.10
C GLN A 211 -13.31 13.66 13.15
N SER A 212 -12.45 14.63 12.93
CA SER A 212 -12.64 15.70 11.95
C SER A 212 -11.65 15.55 10.80
N ALA A 213 -12.14 15.61 9.57
CA ALA A 213 -11.30 15.56 8.38
C ALA A 213 -10.25 16.70 8.32
N THR A 214 -10.52 17.86 8.94
CA THR A 214 -9.66 19.04 8.92
C THR A 214 -8.82 19.22 10.18
N ASP A 215 -8.97 18.33 11.16
CA ASP A 215 -8.26 18.40 12.44
C ASP A 215 -7.52 17.09 12.73
N SER A 216 -6.25 17.05 12.38
CA SER A 216 -5.40 15.86 12.55
C SER A 216 -5.18 15.45 14.00
N SER A 217 -5.45 16.34 14.98
CA SER A 217 -5.34 15.99 16.40
C SER A 217 -6.43 15.01 16.84
N THR A 218 -7.50 14.88 16.07
CA THR A 218 -8.61 13.94 16.32
C THR A 218 -8.37 12.56 15.68
N TRP A 219 -7.36 12.42 14.82
CA TRP A 219 -7.11 11.19 14.09
C TRP A 219 -6.48 10.11 14.98
N THR A 220 -6.74 8.87 14.64
CA THR A 220 -6.25 7.73 15.38
C THR A 220 -5.36 6.84 14.51
N TYR A 221 -4.52 6.05 15.16
CA TYR A 221 -3.74 5.04 14.47
C TYR A 221 -4.67 3.96 13.89
N SER A 222 -4.51 3.66 12.62
CA SER A 222 -5.19 2.55 11.97
C SER A 222 -4.32 1.97 10.84
N PRO A 223 -4.12 0.65 10.81
CA PRO A 223 -3.45 -0.04 9.71
C PRO A 223 -4.41 -0.36 8.55
N ASN A 224 -5.66 0.09 8.60
CA ASN A 224 -6.66 -0.17 7.55
C ASN A 224 -6.17 0.31 6.19
N SER A 225 -6.05 -0.61 5.22
CA SER A 225 -5.44 -0.32 3.91
C SER A 225 -6.15 0.80 3.16
N ALA A 226 -7.48 0.85 3.20
CA ALA A 226 -8.25 1.88 2.49
C ALA A 226 -8.02 3.28 3.09
N LEU A 227 -7.96 3.37 4.43
CA LEU A 227 -7.71 4.64 5.13
C LEU A 227 -6.28 5.13 4.90
N CYS A 228 -5.29 4.22 4.91
CA CYS A 228 -3.90 4.55 4.61
C CYS A 228 -3.74 5.10 3.19
N VAL A 229 -4.38 4.50 2.18
CA VAL A 229 -4.38 5.00 0.80
C VAL A 229 -5.04 6.37 0.71
N ALA A 230 -6.18 6.57 1.40
CA ALA A 230 -6.88 7.86 1.42
C ALA A 230 -6.03 8.96 2.05
N ASP A 231 -5.32 8.66 3.15
CA ASP A 231 -4.39 9.60 3.78
C ASP A 231 -3.25 9.97 2.84
N TYR A 232 -2.66 8.99 2.15
CA TYR A 232 -1.57 9.24 1.19
C TYR A 232 -2.02 10.12 0.01
N ILE A 233 -3.25 9.96 -0.48
CA ILE A 233 -3.82 10.84 -1.52
C ILE A 233 -3.91 12.28 -1.05
N ARG A 234 -4.26 12.50 0.22
CA ARG A 234 -4.40 13.86 0.82
C ARG A 234 -3.07 14.49 1.20
N ALA A 235 -2.08 13.67 1.52
CA ALA A 235 -0.79 14.13 2.05
C ALA A 235 0.01 14.93 1.02
N ASP A 236 0.69 15.99 1.48
CA ASP A 236 1.54 16.85 0.63
C ASP A 236 2.69 16.09 -0.03
N TYR A 237 3.16 15.02 0.60
CA TYR A 237 4.18 14.13 0.05
C TYR A 237 3.61 13.02 -0.86
N GLY A 238 2.28 12.90 -0.94
CA GLY A 238 1.56 11.98 -1.80
C GLY A 238 1.08 12.67 -3.08
N LEU A 239 -0.23 12.63 -3.32
CA LEU A 239 -0.83 13.36 -4.46
C LEU A 239 -1.07 14.84 -4.17
N ALA A 240 -0.88 15.29 -2.93
CA ALA A 240 -1.15 16.65 -2.46
C ALA A 240 -2.60 17.12 -2.76
N ASP A 241 -3.52 16.17 -2.84
CA ASP A 241 -4.93 16.46 -3.06
C ASP A 241 -5.64 16.62 -1.70
N SER A 242 -5.29 17.69 -1.00
CA SER A 242 -5.74 18.01 0.36
C SER A 242 -7.22 18.40 0.45
N GLY A 243 -7.92 18.46 -0.68
CA GLY A 243 -9.37 18.66 -0.70
C GLY A 243 -10.10 17.43 -0.14
N TYR A 244 -10.52 17.49 1.12
CA TYR A 244 -11.25 16.37 1.77
C TYR A 244 -12.51 15.96 1.00
N SER A 245 -13.14 16.88 0.29
CA SER A 245 -14.29 16.60 -0.57
C SER A 245 -13.94 15.86 -1.87
N ARG A 246 -12.66 15.68 -2.18
CA ARG A 246 -12.22 15.00 -3.40
C ARG A 246 -12.08 13.49 -3.27
N ILE A 247 -12.22 12.94 -2.08
CA ILE A 247 -12.39 11.50 -1.88
C ILE A 247 -13.87 11.20 -1.68
N ASP A 248 -14.35 10.14 -2.27
CA ASP A 248 -15.72 9.67 -2.07
C ASP A 248 -15.81 8.94 -0.72
N ASP A 249 -16.33 9.63 0.29
CA ASP A 249 -16.40 9.09 1.66
C ASP A 249 -17.30 7.85 1.74
N THR A 250 -18.34 7.74 0.92
CA THR A 250 -19.22 6.55 0.93
C THR A 250 -18.46 5.32 0.46
N MET A 251 -17.69 5.45 -0.63
CA MET A 251 -16.87 4.35 -1.11
C MET A 251 -15.69 4.05 -0.19
N LEU A 252 -15.09 5.09 0.41
CA LEU A 252 -14.02 4.92 1.38
C LEU A 252 -14.51 4.17 2.62
N GLN A 253 -15.68 4.52 3.17
CA GLN A 253 -16.28 3.81 4.30
C GLN A 253 -16.57 2.34 3.95
N ALA A 254 -17.11 2.08 2.77
CA ALA A 254 -17.36 0.72 2.30
C ALA A 254 -16.05 -0.09 2.16
N ALA A 255 -15.01 0.49 1.57
CA ALA A 255 -13.71 -0.14 1.44
C ALA A 255 -13.04 -0.38 2.80
N ALA A 256 -13.15 0.58 3.72
CA ALA A 256 -12.62 0.44 5.08
C ALA A 256 -13.35 -0.66 5.87
N ASN A 257 -14.68 -0.78 5.72
CA ASN A 257 -15.44 -1.87 6.33
C ASN A 257 -14.99 -3.25 5.80
N VAL A 258 -14.70 -3.35 4.50
CA VAL A 258 -14.16 -4.58 3.92
C VAL A 258 -12.77 -4.91 4.48
N CYS A 259 -11.92 -3.89 4.66
CA CYS A 259 -10.58 -4.10 5.24
C CYS A 259 -10.65 -4.62 6.69
N ASP A 260 -11.58 -4.08 7.49
CA ASP A 260 -11.74 -4.45 8.90
C ASP A 260 -12.65 -5.68 9.11
N GLU A 261 -13.10 -6.34 8.04
CA GLU A 261 -13.90 -7.56 8.17
C GLU A 261 -13.06 -8.69 8.79
N ASP A 262 -13.58 -9.27 9.86
CA ASP A 262 -12.98 -10.42 10.53
C ASP A 262 -12.90 -11.65 9.62
N VAL A 263 -11.71 -12.17 9.42
CA VAL A 263 -11.47 -13.43 8.70
C VAL A 263 -11.06 -14.50 9.69
N THR A 264 -11.83 -15.57 9.75
CA THR A 264 -11.53 -16.72 10.61
C THR A 264 -10.32 -17.49 10.08
N LEU A 265 -9.35 -17.73 10.94
CA LEU A 265 -8.14 -18.46 10.62
C LEU A 265 -8.31 -19.97 10.86
N SER A 266 -7.68 -20.79 10.02
CA SER A 266 -7.72 -22.25 10.17
C SER A 266 -7.05 -22.74 11.46
N ALA A 267 -6.11 -21.98 12.00
CA ALA A 267 -5.45 -22.24 13.28
C ALA A 267 -6.28 -21.78 14.49
N GLY A 268 -7.43 -21.15 14.27
CA GLY A 268 -8.27 -20.52 15.30
C GLY A 268 -7.97 -19.03 15.46
N GLY A 269 -8.97 -18.28 15.94
CA GLY A 269 -8.94 -16.83 16.03
C GLY A 269 -9.37 -16.14 14.73
N THR A 270 -9.31 -14.82 14.74
CA THR A 270 -9.63 -13.95 13.59
C THR A 270 -8.51 -12.95 13.35
N GLU A 271 -8.41 -12.46 12.13
CA GLU A 271 -7.59 -11.30 11.75
C GLU A 271 -8.39 -10.40 10.81
N ASN A 272 -8.04 -9.11 10.75
CA ASN A 272 -8.62 -8.20 9.77
C ASN A 272 -8.33 -8.70 8.35
N ARG A 273 -9.30 -8.48 7.46
CA ARG A 273 -9.15 -8.94 6.08
C ARG A 273 -7.93 -8.33 5.40
N TYR A 274 -7.72 -7.01 5.55
CA TYR A 274 -6.63 -6.28 4.91
C TYR A 274 -6.06 -5.19 5.81
N GLU A 275 -4.76 -5.25 6.01
CA GLU A 275 -3.97 -4.25 6.71
C GLU A 275 -2.78 -3.81 5.86
N CYS A 276 -2.37 -2.55 6.03
CA CYS A 276 -1.27 -1.93 5.30
C CYS A 276 -0.13 -1.62 6.28
N HIS A 277 0.97 -2.34 6.15
CA HIS A 277 2.15 -2.20 6.98
C HIS A 277 3.38 -1.99 6.11
N GLY A 278 3.87 -0.77 6.00
CA GLY A 278 4.99 -0.53 5.11
C GLY A 278 5.61 0.86 5.22
N VAL A 279 6.70 1.02 4.50
CA VAL A 279 7.45 2.27 4.42
C VAL A 279 7.43 2.77 2.99
N LEU A 280 6.99 4.00 2.80
CA LEU A 280 7.02 4.71 1.54
C LEU A 280 8.24 5.63 1.49
N SER A 281 8.82 5.80 0.31
CA SER A 281 9.91 6.73 0.07
C SER A 281 9.46 7.90 -0.80
N ALA A 282 9.91 9.11 -0.45
CA ALA A 282 9.72 10.30 -1.28
C ALA A 282 10.48 10.23 -2.62
N GLN A 283 11.39 9.27 -2.80
CA GLN A 283 12.07 9.03 -4.08
C GLN A 283 11.16 8.39 -5.11
N ASN A 284 10.20 7.57 -4.67
CA ASN A 284 9.27 6.90 -5.56
C ASN A 284 8.23 7.89 -6.09
N THR A 285 7.70 7.61 -7.27
CA THR A 285 6.56 8.40 -7.74
C THR A 285 5.32 8.14 -6.87
N PRO A 286 4.43 9.12 -6.70
CA PRO A 286 3.18 8.88 -5.97
C PRO A 286 2.36 7.70 -6.53
N ALA A 287 2.39 7.51 -7.84
CA ALA A 287 1.72 6.40 -8.51
C ALA A 287 2.28 5.04 -8.10
N ASP A 288 3.62 4.93 -8.00
CA ASP A 288 4.27 3.68 -7.58
C ASP A 288 3.97 3.38 -6.11
N ASN A 289 4.03 4.41 -5.24
CA ASN A 289 3.70 4.26 -3.83
C ASN A 289 2.24 3.80 -3.63
N ILE A 290 1.28 4.43 -4.32
CA ILE A 290 -0.14 4.01 -4.25
C ILE A 290 -0.30 2.58 -4.78
N THR A 291 0.36 2.24 -5.88
CA THR A 291 0.31 0.89 -6.44
C THR A 291 0.78 -0.15 -5.42
N GLN A 292 1.88 0.14 -4.71
CA GLN A 292 2.38 -0.74 -3.65
C GLN A 292 1.39 -0.84 -2.47
N MET A 293 0.81 0.27 -2.02
CA MET A 293 -0.19 0.25 -0.95
C MET A 293 -1.43 -0.55 -1.33
N LEU A 294 -1.92 -0.42 -2.56
CA LEU A 294 -3.09 -1.15 -3.06
C LEU A 294 -2.88 -2.67 -3.11
N THR A 295 -1.63 -3.15 -3.19
CA THR A 295 -1.34 -4.59 -3.12
C THR A 295 -1.78 -5.19 -1.79
N SER A 296 -1.77 -4.42 -0.71
CA SER A 296 -2.17 -4.90 0.64
C SER A 296 -3.65 -5.24 0.77
N CYS A 297 -4.50 -4.73 -0.12
CA CYS A 297 -5.94 -4.99 -0.08
C CYS A 297 -6.51 -5.49 -1.42
N ALA A 298 -5.65 -5.87 -2.38
CA ALA A 298 -6.05 -6.15 -3.76
C ALA A 298 -7.00 -5.08 -4.32
N GLY A 299 -6.74 -3.83 -3.93
CA GLY A 299 -7.61 -2.69 -4.13
C GLY A 299 -7.47 -2.03 -5.48
N THR A 300 -8.45 -1.20 -5.79
CA THR A 300 -8.49 -0.37 -7.00
C THR A 300 -8.70 1.08 -6.62
N LEU A 301 -7.95 1.98 -7.25
CA LEU A 301 -8.13 3.41 -7.16
C LEU A 301 -8.51 3.97 -8.51
N PHE A 302 -9.56 4.75 -8.59
CA PHE A 302 -9.99 5.40 -9.81
C PHE A 302 -10.59 6.78 -9.56
N TRP A 303 -10.57 7.61 -10.59
CA TRP A 303 -11.18 8.92 -10.58
C TRP A 303 -12.55 8.88 -11.26
N GLY A 304 -13.59 9.33 -10.58
CA GLY A 304 -14.93 9.37 -11.13
C GLY A 304 -15.79 10.44 -10.47
N SER A 305 -16.61 11.12 -11.26
CA SER A 305 -17.52 12.17 -10.77
C SER A 305 -16.82 13.28 -9.96
N GLY A 306 -15.56 13.61 -10.33
CA GLY A 306 -14.78 14.65 -9.64
C GLY A 306 -14.18 14.23 -8.31
N LYS A 307 -14.16 12.93 -8.00
CA LYS A 307 -13.64 12.36 -6.74
C LYS A 307 -12.76 11.16 -6.96
N TRP A 308 -11.81 10.96 -6.06
CA TRP A 308 -11.08 9.72 -5.90
C TRP A 308 -11.96 8.67 -5.24
N LYS A 309 -11.96 7.49 -5.79
CA LYS A 309 -12.74 6.35 -5.31
C LYS A 309 -11.83 5.17 -5.05
N ILE A 310 -11.90 4.65 -3.83
CA ILE A 310 -11.11 3.52 -3.36
C ILE A 310 -12.05 2.33 -3.21
N LYS A 311 -11.68 1.19 -3.78
CA LYS A 311 -12.39 -0.08 -3.62
C LYS A 311 -11.41 -1.14 -3.14
N ALA A 312 -11.71 -1.81 -2.03
CA ALA A 312 -10.96 -2.98 -1.57
C ALA A 312 -11.38 -4.22 -2.37
N GLY A 313 -10.46 -5.18 -2.49
CA GLY A 313 -10.66 -6.40 -3.25
C GLY A 313 -11.68 -7.34 -2.60
N THR A 314 -12.95 -7.16 -2.93
CA THR A 314 -14.04 -8.06 -2.52
C THR A 314 -15.08 -8.16 -3.63
N TYR A 315 -15.87 -9.24 -3.59
CA TYR A 315 -17.04 -9.35 -4.45
C TYR A 315 -18.13 -8.36 -3.98
N SER A 316 -18.79 -7.72 -4.93
CA SER A 316 -19.96 -6.90 -4.68
C SER A 316 -21.13 -7.40 -5.55
N SER A 317 -22.35 -7.29 -5.03
CA SER A 317 -23.55 -7.65 -5.80
C SER A 317 -23.69 -6.77 -7.04
N PRO A 318 -24.20 -7.31 -8.14
CA PRO A 318 -24.47 -6.54 -9.35
C PRO A 318 -25.40 -5.36 -9.09
N VAL A 319 -25.03 -4.19 -9.65
CA VAL A 319 -25.80 -2.94 -9.49
C VAL A 319 -26.77 -2.70 -10.62
N LYS A 320 -26.51 -3.31 -11.79
CA LYS A 320 -27.33 -3.09 -13.01
C LYS A 320 -27.36 -4.34 -13.86
N ASP A 321 -28.55 -4.59 -14.44
CA ASP A 321 -28.73 -5.58 -15.49
C ASP A 321 -28.81 -4.87 -16.86
N PHE A 322 -28.05 -5.36 -17.84
CA PHE A 322 -28.06 -4.89 -19.22
C PHE A 322 -28.51 -5.99 -20.15
N THR A 323 -29.21 -5.59 -21.18
CA THR A 323 -29.72 -6.44 -22.26
C THR A 323 -29.21 -5.94 -23.62
N LEU A 324 -29.59 -6.62 -24.67
CA LEU A 324 -29.27 -6.19 -26.05
C LEU A 324 -29.84 -4.80 -26.35
N ASP A 325 -30.95 -4.42 -25.74
CA ASP A 325 -31.65 -3.13 -25.99
C ASP A 325 -30.85 -1.93 -25.40
N ASP A 326 -29.97 -2.17 -24.45
CA ASP A 326 -29.13 -1.15 -23.88
C ASP A 326 -27.90 -0.83 -24.71
N LEU A 327 -27.56 -1.68 -25.68
CA LEU A 327 -26.41 -1.53 -26.54
C LEU A 327 -26.69 -0.54 -27.69
N ARG A 328 -25.63 0.19 -28.09
CA ARG A 328 -25.71 1.19 -29.21
C ARG A 328 -24.70 0.90 -30.30
N SER A 329 -23.80 -0.04 -30.11
CA SER A 329 -22.83 -0.46 -31.13
C SER A 329 -22.62 -1.97 -31.10
N ASP A 330 -21.78 -2.43 -32.01
CA ASP A 330 -21.29 -3.81 -32.04
C ASP A 330 -20.47 -4.10 -30.78
N ILE A 331 -20.50 -5.36 -30.33
CA ILE A 331 -19.74 -5.86 -29.22
C ILE A 331 -18.40 -6.40 -29.71
N ALA A 332 -17.31 -5.91 -29.14
CA ALA A 332 -16.00 -6.54 -29.24
C ALA A 332 -15.80 -7.49 -28.06
N LEU A 333 -15.79 -8.78 -28.32
CA LEU A 333 -15.65 -9.83 -27.30
C LEU A 333 -14.30 -10.55 -27.44
N LYS A 334 -13.51 -10.50 -26.37
CA LYS A 334 -12.29 -11.32 -26.22
C LYS A 334 -12.60 -12.41 -25.20
N THR A 335 -12.52 -13.67 -25.61
CA THR A 335 -12.95 -14.82 -24.80
C THR A 335 -11.83 -15.41 -23.94
N ARG A 336 -10.58 -15.20 -24.32
CA ARG A 336 -9.40 -15.74 -23.60
C ARG A 336 -8.21 -14.81 -23.68
N THR A 337 -7.39 -14.81 -22.65
CA THR A 337 -6.06 -14.21 -22.62
C THR A 337 -5.05 -15.12 -23.35
N SER A 338 -3.87 -14.56 -23.67
CA SER A 338 -2.76 -15.36 -24.21
C SER A 338 -2.31 -16.40 -23.17
N ALA A 339 -2.02 -17.62 -23.62
CA ALA A 339 -1.49 -18.66 -22.74
C ALA A 339 -0.15 -18.26 -22.09
N ARG A 340 0.58 -17.33 -22.69
CA ARG A 340 1.83 -16.79 -22.15
C ARG A 340 1.60 -15.91 -20.92
N ASP A 341 0.47 -15.21 -20.87
CA ASP A 341 0.13 -14.27 -19.79
C ASP A 341 -0.73 -14.92 -18.70
N ASN A 342 -0.98 -16.22 -18.84
CA ASN A 342 -1.80 -16.99 -17.93
C ASN A 342 -0.92 -17.74 -16.93
N PHE A 343 -1.35 -17.84 -15.67
CA PHE A 343 -0.66 -18.60 -14.62
C PHE A 343 -1.64 -19.46 -13.83
N ASN A 344 -1.15 -20.56 -13.25
CA ASN A 344 -1.93 -21.51 -12.48
C ASN A 344 -1.39 -21.74 -11.06
N ALA A 345 -0.31 -21.04 -10.72
CA ALA A 345 0.23 -20.99 -9.39
C ALA A 345 0.73 -19.57 -9.08
N VAL A 346 0.68 -19.17 -7.82
CA VAL A 346 1.21 -17.91 -7.31
C VAL A 346 2.11 -18.23 -6.13
N GLN A 347 3.30 -17.69 -6.14
CA GLN A 347 4.25 -17.69 -5.04
C GLN A 347 4.81 -16.29 -4.85
N GLY A 348 5.59 -16.07 -3.81
CA GLY A 348 6.27 -14.80 -3.62
C GLY A 348 6.57 -14.54 -2.15
N THR A 349 6.83 -13.29 -1.84
CA THR A 349 7.36 -12.87 -0.55
C THR A 349 6.46 -11.87 0.16
N PHE A 350 6.53 -11.87 1.49
CA PHE A 350 5.93 -10.87 2.36
C PHE A 350 6.88 -10.55 3.51
N THR A 351 6.60 -9.52 4.30
CA THR A 351 7.38 -9.20 5.51
C THR A 351 6.74 -9.89 6.71
N ASP A 352 7.44 -10.81 7.37
CA ASP A 352 6.86 -11.55 8.50
C ASP A 352 7.17 -10.85 9.82
N ALA A 353 6.14 -10.31 10.46
CA ALA A 353 6.26 -9.66 11.77
C ALA A 353 6.65 -10.65 12.89
N THR A 354 6.36 -11.94 12.73
CA THR A 354 6.69 -12.99 13.69
C THR A 354 8.10 -13.54 13.53
N ALA A 355 8.74 -13.28 12.39
CA ALA A 355 10.09 -13.67 12.05
C ALA A 355 11.01 -12.44 11.97
N ASP A 356 11.04 -11.62 13.01
CA ASP A 356 11.88 -10.42 13.14
C ASP A 356 11.75 -9.41 11.98
N TRP A 357 10.58 -9.38 11.33
CA TRP A 357 10.27 -8.45 10.22
C TRP A 357 11.15 -8.65 8.98
N ILE A 358 11.68 -9.84 8.78
CA ILE A 358 12.39 -10.17 7.55
C ILE A 358 11.42 -10.53 6.41
N THR A 359 11.92 -10.43 5.19
CA THR A 359 11.17 -10.91 4.02
C THR A 359 11.28 -12.44 3.94
N VAL A 360 10.14 -13.11 3.92
CA VAL A 360 10.03 -14.57 3.81
C VAL A 360 9.04 -14.95 2.71
N ASP A 361 9.15 -16.18 2.22
CA ASP A 361 8.22 -16.71 1.26
C ASP A 361 6.92 -17.14 1.96
N TYR A 362 5.77 -16.83 1.35
CA TYR A 362 4.52 -17.45 1.76
C TYR A 362 4.30 -18.78 1.01
N PRO A 363 3.51 -19.72 1.57
CA PRO A 363 3.22 -20.98 0.91
C PRO A 363 2.62 -20.76 -0.49
N GLN A 364 3.18 -21.44 -1.49
CA GLN A 364 2.70 -21.37 -2.86
C GLN A 364 1.20 -21.73 -2.94
N ILE A 365 0.43 -20.89 -3.58
CA ILE A 365 -0.98 -21.10 -3.87
C ILE A 365 -1.12 -21.62 -5.27
N LYS A 366 -1.64 -22.83 -5.40
CA LYS A 366 -1.92 -23.46 -6.69
C LYS A 366 -3.29 -24.11 -6.70
N SER A 367 -3.92 -24.11 -7.85
CA SER A 367 -5.15 -24.85 -8.05
C SER A 367 -4.84 -26.33 -8.24
N THR A 368 -5.30 -27.15 -7.30
CA THR A 368 -5.20 -28.58 -7.41
C THR A 368 -6.17 -29.10 -8.47
N GLY A 369 -5.65 -29.37 -9.65
CA GLY A 369 -6.34 -30.14 -10.68
C GLY A 369 -6.92 -29.32 -11.83
N THR A 370 -7.78 -28.34 -11.60
CA THR A 370 -8.56 -27.70 -12.68
C THR A 370 -7.70 -26.81 -13.57
N PHE A 371 -7.03 -25.81 -13.04
CA PHE A 371 -6.28 -24.84 -13.85
C PHE A 371 -5.04 -25.45 -14.50
N LEU A 372 -4.35 -26.33 -13.78
CA LEU A 372 -3.21 -27.06 -14.33
C LEU A 372 -3.62 -27.95 -15.51
N PHE A 373 -4.78 -28.61 -15.41
CA PHE A 373 -5.32 -29.44 -16.50
C PHE A 373 -5.74 -28.59 -17.70
N GLU A 374 -6.41 -27.46 -17.48
CA GLU A 374 -6.80 -26.49 -18.51
C GLU A 374 -5.60 -25.93 -19.28
N ASP A 375 -4.45 -25.79 -18.61
CA ASP A 375 -3.20 -25.30 -19.18
C ASP A 375 -2.33 -26.44 -19.75
N GLY A 376 -2.90 -27.63 -19.98
CA GLY A 376 -2.20 -28.76 -20.59
C GLY A 376 -1.16 -29.41 -19.70
N GLY A 377 -1.25 -29.25 -18.36
CA GLY A 377 -0.33 -29.83 -17.39
C GLY A 377 0.98 -29.08 -17.19
N VAL A 378 1.11 -27.88 -17.78
CA VAL A 378 2.28 -27.02 -17.62
C VAL A 378 2.07 -26.07 -16.44
N GLU A 379 2.98 -26.10 -15.46
CA GLU A 379 2.94 -25.17 -14.33
C GLU A 379 3.52 -23.81 -14.74
N ASN A 380 2.69 -22.77 -14.70
CA ASN A 380 3.07 -21.39 -14.90
C ASN A 380 2.88 -20.65 -13.58
N ILE A 381 3.98 -20.10 -13.05
CA ILE A 381 4.03 -19.50 -11.73
C ILE A 381 4.13 -17.98 -11.87
N LEU A 382 3.30 -17.25 -11.12
CA LEU A 382 3.44 -15.83 -10.90
C LEU A 382 4.19 -15.58 -9.59
N ASP A 383 5.26 -14.78 -9.64
CA ASP A 383 5.91 -14.25 -8.45
C ASP A 383 5.22 -12.94 -8.00
N LEU A 384 4.60 -12.96 -6.81
CA LEU A 384 3.86 -11.84 -6.25
C LEU A 384 4.50 -11.38 -4.94
N SER A 385 5.22 -10.26 -4.97
CA SER A 385 5.78 -9.65 -3.78
C SER A 385 4.76 -8.74 -3.10
N LEU A 386 4.60 -8.89 -1.78
CA LEU A 386 3.63 -8.19 -0.95
C LEU A 386 4.34 -7.40 0.18
N PRO A 387 5.06 -6.32 -0.13
CA PRO A 387 5.92 -5.62 0.83
C PRO A 387 5.14 -4.85 1.92
N PHE A 388 3.83 -4.65 1.73
CA PHE A 388 2.94 -3.97 2.68
C PHE A 388 2.07 -4.94 3.49
N THR A 389 2.38 -6.24 3.43
CA THR A 389 1.65 -7.30 4.14
C THR A 389 2.58 -7.94 5.16
N THR A 390 2.09 -8.12 6.40
CA THR A 390 2.88 -8.69 7.52
C THR A 390 2.33 -10.01 8.04
N SER A 391 1.19 -10.47 7.50
CA SER A 391 0.56 -11.74 7.85
C SER A 391 0.68 -12.73 6.70
N SER A 392 1.17 -13.95 6.98
CA SER A 392 1.24 -15.06 6.02
C SER A 392 -0.14 -15.46 5.51
N THR A 393 -1.16 -15.45 6.38
CA THR A 393 -2.54 -15.80 6.02
C THR A 393 -3.17 -14.75 5.11
N MET A 394 -2.88 -13.46 5.35
CA MET A 394 -3.30 -12.37 4.46
C MET A 394 -2.58 -12.45 3.11
N ALA A 395 -1.27 -12.73 3.09
CA ALA A 395 -0.50 -12.93 1.85
C ALA A 395 -1.08 -14.08 1.00
N GLN A 396 -1.42 -15.20 1.63
CA GLN A 396 -2.05 -16.34 0.94
C GLN A 396 -3.44 -15.99 0.38
N ARG A 397 -4.25 -15.17 1.10
CA ARG A 397 -5.54 -14.69 0.59
C ARG A 397 -5.38 -13.81 -0.63
N LEU A 398 -4.44 -12.87 -0.59
CA LEU A 398 -4.12 -11.99 -1.72
C LEU A 398 -3.62 -12.78 -2.93
N ALA A 399 -2.72 -13.75 -2.70
CA ALA A 399 -2.23 -14.65 -3.74
C ALA A 399 -3.35 -15.50 -4.36
N LYS A 400 -4.22 -16.07 -3.51
CA LYS A 400 -5.40 -16.82 -3.97
C LYS A 400 -6.34 -15.96 -4.79
N GLN A 401 -6.63 -14.75 -4.34
CA GLN A 401 -7.49 -13.83 -5.06
C GLN A 401 -6.89 -13.46 -6.43
N THR A 402 -5.58 -13.20 -6.48
CA THR A 402 -4.84 -12.93 -7.71
C THR A 402 -4.93 -14.12 -8.68
N LEU A 403 -4.73 -15.34 -8.17
CA LEU A 403 -4.84 -16.55 -8.98
C LEU A 403 -6.23 -16.73 -9.61
N PHE A 404 -7.30 -16.62 -8.79
CA PHE A 404 -8.65 -16.80 -9.29
C PHE A 404 -9.06 -15.69 -10.26
N ARG A 405 -8.71 -14.46 -9.97
CA ARG A 405 -8.97 -13.33 -10.87
C ARG A 405 -8.32 -13.48 -12.23
N SER A 406 -7.11 -14.04 -12.31
CA SER A 406 -6.43 -14.29 -13.60
C SER A 406 -7.18 -15.26 -14.51
N ARG A 407 -8.09 -16.07 -13.96
CA ARG A 407 -8.89 -17.04 -14.71
C ARG A 407 -10.16 -16.46 -15.34
N GLU A 408 -10.55 -15.27 -14.93
CA GLU A 408 -11.67 -14.56 -15.56
C GLU A 408 -11.18 -13.78 -16.79
N GLN A 409 -10.97 -14.51 -17.87
CA GLN A 409 -10.26 -14.03 -19.06
C GLN A 409 -11.15 -13.30 -20.07
N MET A 410 -12.47 -13.36 -19.88
CA MET A 410 -13.41 -12.79 -20.83
C MET A 410 -13.51 -11.28 -20.65
N SER A 411 -13.28 -10.53 -21.71
CA SER A 411 -13.50 -9.10 -21.74
C SER A 411 -14.43 -8.69 -22.88
N LEU A 412 -15.29 -7.71 -22.60
CA LEU A 412 -16.28 -7.19 -23.51
C LEU A 412 -16.15 -5.67 -23.59
N THR A 413 -16.12 -5.13 -24.80
CA THR A 413 -16.17 -3.69 -25.06
C THR A 413 -17.36 -3.40 -25.94
N ALA A 414 -18.21 -2.46 -25.53
CA ALA A 414 -19.39 -2.04 -26.26
C ALA A 414 -19.80 -0.62 -25.88
N GLU A 415 -20.60 0.01 -26.70
CA GLU A 415 -21.26 1.27 -26.38
C GLU A 415 -22.65 0.99 -25.80
N PHE A 416 -22.94 1.62 -24.68
CA PHE A 416 -24.21 1.49 -23.99
C PHE A 416 -25.02 2.80 -24.08
N GLY A 417 -26.31 2.69 -23.92
CA GLY A 417 -27.22 3.82 -23.84
C GLY A 417 -27.12 4.60 -22.51
N MET A 418 -28.06 5.51 -22.32
CA MET A 418 -28.11 6.38 -21.12
C MET A 418 -28.23 5.60 -19.81
N SER A 419 -28.70 4.37 -19.82
CA SER A 419 -28.78 3.48 -18.63
C SER A 419 -27.41 3.18 -18.02
N ALA A 420 -26.31 3.28 -18.80
CA ALA A 420 -24.95 3.08 -18.32
C ALA A 420 -24.41 4.21 -17.43
N PHE A 421 -25.07 5.37 -17.37
CA PHE A 421 -24.66 6.47 -16.48
C PHE A 421 -24.86 6.17 -14.99
N GLU A 422 -25.65 5.15 -14.66
CA GLU A 422 -25.84 4.68 -13.29
C GLU A 422 -24.67 3.83 -12.78
N VAL A 423 -23.76 3.41 -13.68
CA VAL A 423 -22.68 2.47 -13.39
C VAL A 423 -21.33 3.20 -13.30
N GLN A 424 -20.47 2.73 -12.41
CA GLN A 424 -19.13 3.28 -12.20
C GLN A 424 -18.05 2.18 -12.37
N ILE A 425 -16.80 2.62 -12.52
CA ILE A 425 -15.66 1.70 -12.53
C ILE A 425 -15.66 0.91 -11.21
N GLY A 426 -15.42 -0.40 -11.31
CA GLY A 426 -15.44 -1.32 -10.18
C GLY A 426 -16.82 -1.90 -9.85
N ASP A 427 -17.90 -1.41 -10.44
CA ASP A 427 -19.22 -2.02 -10.26
C ASP A 427 -19.32 -3.35 -11.00
N ILE A 428 -20.13 -4.26 -10.45
CA ILE A 428 -20.50 -5.49 -11.11
C ILE A 428 -21.84 -5.27 -11.81
N VAL A 429 -21.91 -5.67 -13.05
CA VAL A 429 -23.13 -5.60 -13.88
C VAL A 429 -23.44 -6.98 -14.45
N ARG A 430 -24.70 -7.24 -14.75
CA ARG A 430 -25.13 -8.46 -15.44
C ARG A 430 -25.45 -8.17 -16.89
N LEU A 431 -25.02 -9.06 -17.76
CA LEU A 431 -25.41 -9.05 -19.16
C LEU A 431 -26.25 -10.29 -19.50
N THR A 432 -27.39 -10.03 -20.17
CA THR A 432 -28.22 -11.08 -20.76
C THR A 432 -28.29 -10.85 -22.26
N ILE A 433 -27.55 -11.69 -23.02
CA ILE A 433 -27.46 -11.61 -24.47
C ILE A 433 -27.44 -13.03 -25.03
N ASP A 434 -28.61 -13.49 -25.50
CA ASP A 434 -28.84 -14.88 -25.93
C ASP A 434 -27.89 -15.31 -27.04
N ARG A 435 -27.56 -14.40 -27.97
CA ARG A 435 -26.65 -14.66 -29.11
C ARG A 435 -25.27 -15.14 -28.68
N TYR A 436 -24.80 -14.71 -27.48
CA TYR A 436 -23.51 -15.10 -26.88
C TYR A 436 -23.65 -16.14 -25.77
N GLY A 437 -24.88 -16.59 -25.51
CA GLY A 437 -25.16 -17.52 -24.42
C GLY A 437 -25.00 -16.88 -23.03
N PHE A 438 -25.10 -15.56 -22.94
CA PHE A 438 -25.03 -14.86 -21.67
C PHE A 438 -26.42 -14.83 -21.03
N SER A 439 -26.57 -15.57 -19.93
CA SER A 439 -27.76 -15.57 -19.09
C SER A 439 -27.38 -14.98 -17.74
N SER A 440 -27.71 -13.70 -17.56
CA SER A 440 -27.32 -12.94 -16.33
C SER A 440 -25.84 -13.08 -16.00
N LYS A 441 -24.99 -13.07 -17.02
CA LYS A 441 -23.53 -13.20 -16.83
C LYS A 441 -22.98 -11.92 -16.22
N GLU A 442 -22.25 -12.07 -15.12
CA GLU A 442 -21.70 -10.95 -14.39
C GLU A 442 -20.38 -10.49 -15.02
N PHE A 443 -20.17 -9.17 -15.01
CA PHE A 443 -18.95 -8.51 -15.47
C PHE A 443 -18.60 -7.37 -14.52
N GLU A 444 -17.31 -7.18 -14.25
CA GLU A 444 -16.83 -6.00 -13.53
C GLU A 444 -16.48 -4.89 -14.55
N VAL A 445 -16.94 -3.69 -14.28
CA VAL A 445 -16.63 -2.51 -15.10
C VAL A 445 -15.25 -2.02 -14.76
N VAL A 446 -14.30 -2.12 -15.68
CA VAL A 446 -12.90 -1.70 -15.45
C VAL A 446 -12.55 -0.38 -16.10
N SER A 447 -13.27 0.00 -17.16
CA SER A 447 -13.10 1.32 -17.76
C SER A 447 -14.44 1.83 -18.27
N TRP A 448 -14.61 3.13 -18.17
CA TRP A 448 -15.79 3.84 -18.64
C TRP A 448 -15.36 5.18 -19.21
N SER A 449 -15.83 5.51 -20.39
CA SER A 449 -15.57 6.79 -21.06
C SER A 449 -16.84 7.34 -21.69
N ARG A 450 -16.93 8.64 -21.75
CA ARG A 450 -18.06 9.40 -22.26
C ARG A 450 -17.76 9.98 -23.63
#